data_d22b151aaf34aa0f71e6f54e81c8b49b
#
_entry.id   d22b151aaf34aa0f71e6f54e81c8b49b
#
_cell.length_a   1.000
_cell.length_b   1.000
_cell.length_c   1.000
_cell.angle_alpha   90.00
_cell.angle_beta   90.00
_cell.angle_gamma   90.00
#
_symmetry.space_group_name_H-M   'P 1'
#
loop_
_entity.id
_entity.type
_entity.pdbx_description
1 polymer ?
#
loop_
_entity_poly.entity_id
_entity_poly.type
_entity_poly.pdbx_seq_one_letter_code
_entity_poly.pdbx_strand_id
1 'polypeptide(L)'
;LIVYHAVTADEEDMDDLNVGVKASSKIDCAIAWYTISELCSAEQFGTDIYEVRKQTGAGKGMMPGDGESNDSMFTMLLGYNPLYYPERTSKVSPISHVKESCPPMLIQHGTNDLVIDYHQSVYMAEKVKAVCGEDRVELDLFENEPHGSQVIKADQNIEKCIDFLDKHFYEGKNPYRKPLGKIRIVGENEDK
;
A
#
# COMPACT_ATOMS: atom_id res chain seq x y z
N LEU A 1 -1.51 5.96 -1.81
CA LEU A 1 -2.00 6.47 -3.10
C LEU A 1 -2.22 5.36 -4.12
N ILE A 2 -1.26 4.44 -4.35
CA ILE A 2 -1.37 3.38 -5.39
C ILE A 2 -2.64 2.54 -5.21
N VAL A 3 -2.88 2.02 -4.01
CA VAL A 3 -4.07 1.20 -3.73
C VAL A 3 -5.35 2.02 -3.87
N TYR A 4 -5.35 3.27 -3.43
CA TYR A 4 -6.49 4.17 -3.61
C TYR A 4 -6.81 4.36 -5.10
N HIS A 5 -5.80 4.66 -5.92
CA HIS A 5 -5.99 4.77 -7.36
C HIS A 5 -6.49 3.47 -7.99
N ALA A 6 -5.94 2.31 -7.58
CA ALA A 6 -6.37 1.01 -8.09
C ALA A 6 -7.86 0.72 -7.86
N VAL A 7 -8.44 1.21 -6.76
CA VAL A 7 -9.85 0.97 -6.43
C VAL A 7 -10.80 2.07 -6.90
N THR A 8 -10.29 3.28 -7.24
CA THR A 8 -11.10 4.45 -7.65
C THR A 8 -10.91 4.83 -9.13
N ALA A 9 -10.07 4.13 -9.87
CA ALA A 9 -9.84 4.43 -11.28
C ALA A 9 -11.15 4.43 -12.08
N ASP A 10 -11.32 5.41 -12.97
CA ASP A 10 -12.52 5.69 -13.77
C ASP A 10 -13.82 5.95 -12.95
N GLU A 11 -13.72 6.33 -11.68
CA GLU A 11 -14.85 6.88 -10.95
C GLU A 11 -15.03 8.34 -11.32
N GLU A 12 -16.21 8.71 -11.84
CA GLU A 12 -16.50 10.08 -12.34
C GLU A 12 -16.21 11.16 -11.29
N ASP A 13 -16.48 10.86 -10.03
CA ASP A 13 -16.26 11.80 -8.92
C ASP A 13 -14.76 11.94 -8.53
N MET A 14 -13.90 11.06 -9.03
CA MET A 14 -12.47 11.01 -8.71
C MET A 14 -11.58 11.46 -9.87
N ASP A 15 -12.12 11.53 -11.08
CA ASP A 15 -11.40 12.02 -12.24
C ASP A 15 -11.49 13.56 -12.33
N ASP A 16 -10.36 14.21 -12.62
CA ASP A 16 -10.35 15.64 -12.89
C ASP A 16 -10.91 15.94 -14.30
N LEU A 17 -12.19 16.18 -14.38
CA LEU A 17 -12.92 16.48 -15.61
C LEU A 17 -12.42 17.76 -16.33
N ASN A 18 -11.57 18.56 -15.68
CA ASN A 18 -11.05 19.81 -16.24
C ASN A 18 -9.79 19.62 -17.09
N VAL A 19 -9.15 18.46 -17.02
CA VAL A 19 -7.88 18.22 -17.75
C VAL A 19 -8.09 18.03 -19.25
N GLY A 20 -9.32 17.81 -19.71
CA GLY A 20 -9.66 17.69 -21.14
C GLY A 20 -9.08 16.45 -21.84
N VAL A 21 -8.45 15.55 -21.10
CA VAL A 21 -7.90 14.29 -21.60
C VAL A 21 -8.96 13.20 -21.47
N LYS A 22 -9.32 12.56 -22.59
CA LYS A 22 -10.27 11.43 -22.62
C LYS A 22 -9.54 10.08 -22.49
N ALA A 23 -8.52 9.99 -21.65
CA ALA A 23 -7.83 8.74 -21.37
C ALA A 23 -8.42 8.10 -20.13
N SER A 24 -8.58 6.76 -20.14
CA SER A 24 -8.96 6.02 -18.95
C SER A 24 -7.87 6.11 -17.90
N SER A 25 -8.25 6.24 -16.63
CA SER A 25 -7.35 6.18 -15.48
C SER A 25 -7.13 4.76 -14.98
N LYS A 26 -7.74 3.76 -15.61
CA LYS A 26 -7.58 2.34 -15.26
C LYS A 26 -6.15 1.88 -15.38
N ILE A 27 -5.79 1.00 -14.46
CA ILE A 27 -4.51 0.30 -14.44
C ILE A 27 -4.75 -1.20 -14.57
N ASP A 28 -3.81 -1.91 -15.19
CA ASP A 28 -3.94 -3.35 -15.44
C ASP A 28 -3.64 -4.19 -14.20
N CYS A 29 -2.76 -3.70 -13.33
CA CYS A 29 -2.44 -4.31 -12.04
C CYS A 29 -1.77 -3.30 -11.11
N ALA A 30 -1.65 -3.65 -9.83
CA ALA A 30 -0.97 -2.81 -8.84
C ALA A 30 -0.02 -3.61 -7.96
N ILE A 31 1.15 -3.04 -7.62
CA ILE A 31 2.02 -3.55 -6.57
C ILE A 31 2.06 -2.51 -5.47
N ALA A 32 1.76 -2.91 -4.24
CA ALA A 32 1.73 -2.03 -3.10
C ALA A 32 2.60 -2.57 -1.96
N TRP A 33 3.57 -1.78 -1.53
CA TRP A 33 4.37 -2.02 -0.34
C TRP A 33 3.86 -1.15 0.79
N TYR A 34 3.68 -1.75 1.97
CA TYR A 34 3.28 -1.04 3.20
C TYR A 34 1.99 -0.24 3.01
N THR A 35 0.95 -0.89 2.47
CA THR A 35 -0.27 -0.20 2.10
C THR A 35 -1.06 0.28 3.31
N ILE A 36 -1.76 1.39 3.13
CA ILE A 36 -2.78 1.90 4.05
C ILE A 36 -4.12 1.68 3.38
N SER A 37 -5.02 0.97 4.04
CA SER A 37 -6.35 0.63 3.53
C SER A 37 -7.46 1.41 4.22
N GLU A 38 -7.29 1.66 5.52
CA GLU A 38 -8.28 2.34 6.36
C GLU A 38 -7.61 3.49 7.11
N LEU A 39 -8.21 4.67 7.05
CA LEU A 39 -7.68 5.89 7.65
C LEU A 39 -8.36 6.27 8.98
N CYS A 40 -9.53 5.66 9.28
CA CYS A 40 -10.34 6.08 10.43
C CYS A 40 -9.84 5.59 11.77
N SER A 41 -9.16 4.45 11.84
CA SER A 41 -8.81 3.90 13.13
C SER A 41 -7.56 3.04 13.14
N ALA A 42 -6.61 3.42 13.99
CA ALA A 42 -5.53 2.55 14.42
C ALA A 42 -6.03 1.42 15.33
N GLU A 43 -7.18 1.61 15.99
CA GLU A 43 -7.75 0.66 16.95
C GLU A 43 -8.32 -0.61 16.30
N GLN A 44 -8.67 -0.57 15.02
CA GLN A 44 -9.18 -1.75 14.30
C GLN A 44 -8.11 -2.79 13.99
N PHE A 45 -6.83 -2.42 14.00
CA PHE A 45 -5.74 -3.24 13.46
C PHE A 45 -4.77 -3.80 14.50
N GLY A 46 -5.13 -3.80 15.76
CA GLY A 46 -4.36 -4.44 16.81
C GLY A 46 -3.75 -3.48 17.82
N THR A 47 -4.09 -3.74 19.06
CA THR A 47 -3.66 -2.97 20.24
C THR A 47 -2.17 -3.07 20.50
N ASP A 48 -1.51 -4.16 20.10
CA ASP A 48 -0.13 -4.43 20.46
C ASP A 48 0.85 -3.47 19.79
N ILE A 49 0.65 -3.17 18.50
CA ILE A 49 1.54 -2.26 17.80
C ILE A 49 1.38 -0.81 18.27
N TYR A 50 0.18 -0.41 18.65
CA TYR A 50 -0.08 0.91 19.23
C TYR A 50 0.67 1.10 20.56
N GLU A 51 0.60 0.12 21.45
CA GLU A 51 1.33 0.17 22.73
C GLU A 51 2.85 0.14 22.52
N VAL A 52 3.37 -0.63 21.58
CA VAL A 52 4.79 -0.64 21.22
C VAL A 52 5.24 0.72 20.70
N ARG A 53 4.49 1.34 19.80
CA ARG A 53 4.76 2.70 19.28
C ARG A 53 4.75 3.73 20.39
N LYS A 54 3.76 3.67 21.28
CA LYS A 54 3.66 4.58 22.42
C LYS A 54 4.87 4.51 23.33
N GLN A 55 5.37 3.29 23.56
CA GLN A 55 6.56 3.06 24.41
C GLN A 55 7.87 3.44 23.71
N THR A 56 7.99 3.15 22.42
CA THR A 56 9.23 3.34 21.65
C THR A 56 9.29 4.67 20.91
N GLY A 57 8.18 5.34 20.71
CA GLY A 57 8.05 6.52 19.87
C GLY A 57 8.16 6.23 18.36
N ALA A 58 8.19 4.96 17.96
CA ALA A 58 8.25 4.58 16.56
C ALA A 58 6.96 4.98 15.84
N GLY A 59 7.08 5.56 14.64
CA GLY A 59 5.93 6.01 13.84
C GLY A 59 5.14 7.17 14.45
N LYS A 60 5.66 7.85 15.47
CA LYS A 60 4.98 8.96 16.15
C LYS A 60 4.55 10.03 15.13
N GLY A 61 3.27 10.40 15.17
CA GLY A 61 2.69 11.40 14.26
C GLY A 61 2.30 10.87 12.89
N MET A 62 2.55 9.60 12.58
CA MET A 62 2.20 9.03 11.27
C MET A 62 0.77 8.45 11.22
N MET A 63 0.29 7.93 12.35
CA MET A 63 -1.05 7.33 12.42
C MET A 63 -2.01 8.17 13.28
N PRO A 64 -3.31 8.17 12.98
CA PRO A 64 -4.31 8.77 13.86
C PRO A 64 -4.23 8.15 15.25
N GLY A 65 -4.25 8.99 16.28
CA GLY A 65 -4.21 8.54 17.68
C GLY A 65 -2.84 8.29 18.27
N ASP A 66 -1.75 8.40 17.50
CA ASP A 66 -0.37 8.21 18.00
C ASP A 66 0.12 9.28 18.96
N GLY A 67 -0.65 10.30 19.22
CA GLY A 67 -0.24 11.34 20.13
C GLY A 67 -1.17 12.56 20.16
N GLU A 68 -0.84 13.47 21.02
CA GLU A 68 -1.64 14.68 21.30
C GLU A 68 -1.59 15.73 20.16
N SER A 69 -0.80 15.51 19.12
CA SER A 69 -0.65 16.50 18.06
C SER A 69 -1.69 16.30 16.95
N ASN A 70 -2.33 17.39 16.56
CA ASN A 70 -3.11 17.48 15.33
C ASN A 70 -2.24 17.38 14.05
N ASP A 71 -0.95 17.11 14.21
CA ASP A 71 0.07 17.18 13.17
C ASP A 71 0.44 15.79 12.61
N SER A 72 -0.45 14.80 12.72
CA SER A 72 -0.22 13.51 12.08
C SER A 72 -0.14 13.69 10.56
N MET A 73 0.64 12.86 9.90
CA MET A 73 0.76 12.86 8.43
C MET A 73 -0.63 12.79 7.75
N PHE A 74 -1.58 12.06 8.34
CA PHE A 74 -2.95 11.97 7.82
C PHE A 74 -3.74 13.26 8.02
N THR A 75 -3.55 13.95 9.15
CA THR A 75 -4.14 15.27 9.38
C THR A 75 -3.62 16.28 8.36
N MET A 76 -2.33 16.26 8.08
CA MET A 76 -1.72 17.11 7.05
C MET A 76 -2.24 16.78 5.64
N LEU A 77 -2.35 15.48 5.32
CA LEU A 77 -2.83 15.01 4.02
C LEU A 77 -4.30 15.36 3.78
N LEU A 78 -5.14 15.18 4.80
CA LEU A 78 -6.59 15.32 4.70
C LEU A 78 -7.08 16.74 5.01
N GLY A 79 -6.25 17.55 5.67
CA GLY A 79 -6.63 18.88 6.16
C GLY A 79 -7.56 18.84 7.38
N TYR A 80 -7.76 17.68 8.00
CA TYR A 80 -8.55 17.48 9.21
C TYR A 80 -8.08 16.22 9.94
N ASN A 81 -8.35 16.14 11.24
CA ASN A 81 -8.05 14.92 12.00
C ASN A 81 -9.08 13.82 11.63
N PRO A 82 -8.63 12.69 11.07
CA PRO A 82 -9.50 11.61 10.59
C PRO A 82 -10.40 11.00 11.68
N LEU A 83 -9.97 11.00 12.95
CA LEU A 83 -10.74 10.47 14.07
C LEU A 83 -12.00 11.29 14.40
N TYR A 84 -11.98 12.60 14.09
CA TYR A 84 -13.11 13.48 14.36
C TYR A 84 -14.16 13.47 13.25
N TYR A 85 -13.82 12.92 12.08
CA TYR A 85 -14.71 12.89 10.92
C TYR A 85 -14.74 11.50 10.26
N PRO A 86 -15.13 10.44 10.98
CA PRO A 86 -15.03 9.06 10.51
C PRO A 86 -15.79 8.80 9.20
N GLU A 87 -16.99 9.35 9.04
CA GLU A 87 -17.77 9.19 7.81
C GLU A 87 -17.09 9.86 6.59
N ARG A 88 -16.47 11.02 6.80
CA ARG A 88 -15.71 11.69 5.74
C ARG A 88 -14.41 10.94 5.42
N THR A 89 -13.76 10.44 6.45
CA THR A 89 -12.50 9.68 6.32
C THR A 89 -12.72 8.34 5.64
N SER A 90 -13.81 7.66 5.94
CA SER A 90 -14.17 6.40 5.26
C SER A 90 -14.30 6.58 3.75
N LYS A 91 -14.83 7.71 3.29
CA LYS A 91 -14.97 8.01 1.85
C LYS A 91 -13.63 8.17 1.12
N VAL A 92 -12.54 8.41 1.83
CA VAL A 92 -11.19 8.52 1.27
C VAL A 92 -10.29 7.36 1.68
N SER A 93 -10.84 6.38 2.38
CA SER A 93 -10.15 5.14 2.74
C SER A 93 -10.23 4.14 1.58
N PRO A 94 -9.10 3.62 1.06
CA PRO A 94 -9.08 2.71 -0.08
C PRO A 94 -10.05 1.53 0.03
N ILE A 95 -10.17 0.95 1.21
CA ILE A 95 -11.00 -0.23 1.45
C ILE A 95 -12.49 -0.01 1.17
N SER A 96 -12.96 1.23 1.29
CA SER A 96 -14.36 1.61 1.05
C SER A 96 -14.73 1.59 -0.44
N HIS A 97 -13.73 1.60 -1.33
CA HIS A 97 -13.90 1.65 -2.78
C HIS A 97 -13.65 0.30 -3.46
N VAL A 98 -13.40 -0.76 -2.70
CA VAL A 98 -13.19 -2.09 -3.28
C VAL A 98 -14.47 -2.56 -3.98
N LYS A 99 -14.35 -2.85 -5.27
CA LYS A 99 -15.42 -3.29 -6.17
C LYS A 99 -14.95 -4.43 -7.07
N GLU A 100 -15.87 -5.19 -7.66
CA GLU A 100 -15.56 -6.36 -8.49
C GLU A 100 -14.58 -6.07 -9.65
N SER A 101 -14.56 -4.82 -10.12
CA SER A 101 -13.69 -4.38 -11.21
C SER A 101 -12.27 -3.99 -10.78
N CYS A 102 -11.92 -4.12 -9.51
CA CYS A 102 -10.56 -3.82 -9.05
C CYS A 102 -9.51 -4.65 -9.80
N PRO A 103 -8.37 -4.03 -10.18
CA PRO A 103 -7.29 -4.74 -10.86
C PRO A 103 -6.64 -5.78 -9.94
N PRO A 104 -5.92 -6.77 -10.50
CA PRO A 104 -5.06 -7.64 -9.71
C PRO A 104 -4.04 -6.85 -8.90
N MET A 105 -3.80 -7.27 -7.66
CA MET A 105 -2.89 -6.58 -6.73
C MET A 105 -1.88 -7.57 -6.12
N LEU A 106 -0.62 -7.15 -6.05
CA LEU A 106 0.39 -7.75 -5.19
C LEU A 106 0.63 -6.80 -4.02
N ILE A 107 0.26 -7.23 -2.82
CA ILE A 107 0.42 -6.45 -1.60
C ILE A 107 1.52 -7.09 -0.75
N GLN A 108 2.50 -6.30 -0.31
CA GLN A 108 3.65 -6.80 0.43
C GLN A 108 3.89 -5.96 1.68
N HIS A 109 4.13 -6.62 2.83
CA HIS A 109 4.31 -5.95 4.11
C HIS A 109 5.22 -6.74 5.06
N GLY A 110 6.01 -6.04 5.87
CA GLY A 110 6.77 -6.65 6.94
C GLY A 110 5.94 -6.73 8.23
N THR A 111 5.96 -7.88 8.91
CA THR A 111 5.11 -8.09 10.10
C THR A 111 5.60 -7.33 11.35
N ASN A 112 6.83 -6.80 11.33
CA ASN A 112 7.37 -5.95 12.39
C ASN A 112 7.41 -4.46 11.97
N ASP A 113 6.48 -4.06 11.10
CA ASP A 113 6.36 -2.66 10.68
C ASP A 113 5.73 -1.82 11.79
N LEU A 114 6.53 -0.95 12.40
CA LEU A 114 6.11 -0.02 13.45
C LEU A 114 5.69 1.36 12.90
N VAL A 115 5.67 1.53 11.60
CA VAL A 115 5.20 2.76 10.93
C VAL A 115 3.78 2.61 10.44
N ILE A 116 3.53 1.54 9.68
CA ILE A 116 2.20 1.16 9.21
C ILE A 116 1.92 -0.26 9.68
N ASP A 117 0.84 -0.45 10.41
CA ASP A 117 0.45 -1.77 10.88
C ASP A 117 0.18 -2.70 9.67
N TYR A 118 0.83 -3.86 9.62
CA TYR A 118 0.69 -4.80 8.52
C TYR A 118 -0.73 -5.34 8.38
N HIS A 119 -1.55 -5.28 9.43
CA HIS A 119 -2.97 -5.63 9.34
C HIS A 119 -3.74 -4.76 8.36
N GLN A 120 -3.26 -3.57 8.06
CA GLN A 120 -3.79 -2.74 6.97
C GLN A 120 -3.73 -3.47 5.63
N SER A 121 -2.61 -4.15 5.35
CA SER A 121 -2.44 -4.96 4.15
C SER A 121 -3.27 -6.24 4.19
N VAL A 122 -3.34 -6.91 5.34
CA VAL A 122 -4.19 -8.09 5.55
C VAL A 122 -5.65 -7.76 5.27
N TYR A 123 -6.15 -6.70 5.91
CA TYR A 123 -7.55 -6.28 5.78
C TYR A 123 -7.91 -5.89 4.34
N MET A 124 -6.99 -5.18 3.65
CA MET A 124 -7.18 -4.86 2.23
C MET A 124 -7.26 -6.12 1.37
N ALA A 125 -6.34 -7.07 1.58
CA ALA A 125 -6.32 -8.31 0.83
C ALA A 125 -7.59 -9.15 1.07
N GLU A 126 -8.02 -9.29 2.31
CA GLU A 126 -9.28 -9.98 2.66
C GLU A 126 -10.49 -9.33 1.99
N LYS A 127 -10.56 -8.01 1.99
CA LYS A 127 -11.65 -7.28 1.34
C LYS A 127 -11.65 -7.49 -0.17
N VAL A 128 -10.47 -7.41 -0.82
CA VAL A 128 -10.36 -7.66 -2.26
C VAL A 128 -10.74 -9.10 -2.59
N LYS A 129 -10.29 -10.10 -1.83
CA LYS A 129 -10.70 -11.50 -2.02
C LYS A 129 -12.20 -11.69 -1.91
N ALA A 130 -12.80 -11.11 -0.88
CA ALA A 130 -14.24 -11.23 -0.64
C ALA A 130 -15.10 -10.61 -1.75
N VAL A 131 -14.65 -9.53 -2.37
CA VAL A 131 -15.42 -8.78 -3.38
C VAL A 131 -15.06 -9.19 -4.80
N CYS A 132 -13.77 -9.37 -5.07
CA CYS A 132 -13.25 -9.55 -6.43
C CYS A 132 -12.86 -11.01 -6.75
N GLY A 133 -12.76 -11.89 -5.73
CA GLY A 133 -12.31 -13.26 -5.85
C GLY A 133 -10.86 -13.49 -5.38
N GLU A 134 -10.56 -14.75 -5.03
CA GLU A 134 -9.27 -15.16 -4.44
C GLU A 134 -8.06 -14.85 -5.33
N ASP A 135 -8.22 -14.98 -6.64
CA ASP A 135 -7.14 -14.78 -7.62
C ASP A 135 -6.81 -13.29 -7.87
N ARG A 136 -7.55 -12.38 -7.24
CA ARG A 136 -7.44 -10.95 -7.51
C ARG A 136 -6.38 -10.26 -6.65
N VAL A 137 -5.91 -10.91 -5.59
CA VAL A 137 -4.86 -10.36 -4.74
C VAL A 137 -3.89 -11.44 -4.27
N GLU A 138 -2.60 -11.14 -4.37
CA GLU A 138 -1.50 -11.86 -3.73
C GLU A 138 -1.04 -11.03 -2.53
N LEU A 139 -0.95 -11.64 -1.34
CA LEU A 139 -0.45 -11.00 -0.12
C LEU A 139 0.82 -11.72 0.35
N ASP A 140 1.92 -10.98 0.42
CA ASP A 140 3.17 -11.46 1.00
C ASP A 140 3.42 -10.76 2.33
N LEU A 141 3.52 -11.53 3.38
CA LEU A 141 3.96 -11.05 4.69
C LEU A 141 5.38 -11.53 4.94
N PHE A 142 6.30 -10.58 5.14
CA PHE A 142 7.70 -10.86 5.47
C PHE A 142 7.84 -10.87 6.98
N GLU A 143 8.06 -12.06 7.53
CA GLU A 143 8.09 -12.27 8.98
C GLU A 143 9.23 -11.49 9.65
N ASN A 144 8.90 -10.77 10.72
CA ASN A 144 9.80 -9.93 11.51
C ASN A 144 10.48 -8.76 10.75
N GLU A 145 10.10 -8.47 9.52
CA GLU A 145 10.67 -7.38 8.74
C GLU A 145 10.03 -6.03 9.09
N PRO A 146 10.84 -4.97 9.24
CA PRO A 146 10.37 -3.63 9.57
C PRO A 146 9.89 -2.86 8.35
N HIS A 147 9.37 -1.65 8.57
CA HIS A 147 9.10 -0.69 7.51
C HIS A 147 10.37 -0.37 6.70
N GLY A 148 10.26 -0.39 5.38
CA GLY A 148 11.39 -0.09 4.51
C GLY A 148 12.47 -1.19 4.46
N SER A 149 12.12 -2.41 4.86
CA SER A 149 13.00 -3.58 4.90
C SER A 149 13.83 -3.77 3.63
N GLN A 150 15.07 -4.22 3.82
CA GLN A 150 15.95 -4.59 2.69
C GLN A 150 15.50 -5.89 2.01
N VAL A 151 14.80 -6.77 2.72
CA VAL A 151 14.25 -8.01 2.15
C VAL A 151 13.21 -7.70 1.07
N ILE A 152 12.33 -6.74 1.32
CA ILE A 152 11.33 -6.31 0.32
C ILE A 152 12.02 -5.66 -0.89
N LYS A 153 13.18 -5.03 -0.71
CA LYS A 153 13.96 -4.39 -1.77
C LYS A 153 14.99 -5.31 -2.42
N ALA A 154 15.14 -6.54 -1.93
CA ALA A 154 16.10 -7.49 -2.46
C ALA A 154 15.76 -7.94 -3.89
N ASP A 155 16.79 -8.27 -4.67
CA ASP A 155 16.65 -8.68 -6.08
C ASP A 155 15.63 -9.80 -6.26
N GLN A 156 15.59 -10.77 -5.36
CA GLN A 156 14.63 -11.88 -5.42
C GLN A 156 13.18 -11.39 -5.34
N ASN A 157 12.88 -10.42 -4.48
CA ASN A 157 11.54 -9.86 -4.38
C ASN A 157 11.22 -8.94 -5.56
N ILE A 158 12.20 -8.20 -6.04
CA ILE A 158 12.06 -7.38 -7.25
C ILE A 158 11.75 -8.27 -8.46
N GLU A 159 12.43 -9.42 -8.61
CA GLU A 159 12.11 -10.40 -9.65
C GLU A 159 10.65 -10.87 -9.54
N LYS A 160 10.16 -11.21 -8.33
CA LYS A 160 8.75 -11.56 -8.11
C LYS A 160 7.80 -10.43 -8.53
N CYS A 161 8.13 -9.20 -8.17
CA CYS A 161 7.33 -8.03 -8.59
C CYS A 161 7.27 -7.89 -10.11
N ILE A 162 8.41 -8.09 -10.80
CA ILE A 162 8.45 -8.04 -12.24
C ILE A 162 7.68 -9.21 -12.86
N ASP A 163 7.78 -10.42 -12.31
CA ASP A 163 6.99 -11.57 -12.75
C ASP A 163 5.49 -11.33 -12.63
N PHE A 164 5.06 -10.67 -11.55
CA PHE A 164 3.68 -10.25 -11.38
C PHE A 164 3.24 -9.26 -12.47
N LEU A 165 4.06 -8.25 -12.77
CA LEU A 165 3.79 -7.31 -13.85
C LEU A 165 3.76 -8.02 -15.22
N ASP A 166 4.71 -8.88 -15.50
CA ASP A 166 4.78 -9.62 -16.77
C ASP A 166 3.56 -10.53 -16.96
N LYS A 167 3.06 -11.15 -15.88
CA LYS A 167 1.85 -11.97 -15.91
C LYS A 167 0.64 -11.15 -16.38
N HIS A 168 0.51 -9.91 -15.95
CA HIS A 168 -0.66 -9.09 -16.21
C HIS A 168 -0.54 -8.22 -17.47
N PHE A 169 0.67 -7.77 -17.84
CA PHE A 169 0.88 -6.98 -19.06
C PHE A 169 1.16 -7.83 -20.31
N TYR A 170 1.82 -8.99 -20.15
CA TYR A 170 2.33 -9.77 -21.27
C TYR A 170 1.88 -11.23 -21.24
N GLU A 171 0.91 -11.57 -20.41
CA GLU A 171 0.48 -12.96 -20.19
C GLU A 171 1.67 -13.90 -19.89
N GLY A 172 2.66 -13.39 -19.16
CA GLY A 172 3.88 -14.09 -18.81
C GLY A 172 4.91 -14.22 -19.94
N LYS A 173 4.70 -13.57 -21.10
CA LYS A 173 5.57 -13.67 -22.30
C LYS A 173 6.22 -12.34 -22.65
N ASN A 174 6.79 -11.63 -21.68
CA ASN A 174 7.44 -10.35 -21.91
C ASN A 174 8.66 -10.50 -22.87
N PRO A 175 8.59 -9.95 -24.10
CA PRO A 175 9.68 -10.06 -25.07
C PRO A 175 10.91 -9.21 -24.69
N TYR A 176 10.77 -8.30 -23.73
CA TYR A 176 11.81 -7.37 -23.29
C TYR A 176 12.46 -7.81 -21.97
N ARG A 177 12.00 -8.92 -21.37
CA ARG A 177 12.53 -9.42 -20.11
C ARG A 177 14.02 -9.71 -20.23
N LYS A 178 14.81 -9.03 -19.42
CA LYS A 178 16.22 -9.31 -19.19
C LYS A 178 16.42 -9.69 -17.74
N PRO A 179 17.34 -10.62 -17.42
CA PRO A 179 17.70 -10.86 -16.04
C PRO A 179 18.12 -9.54 -15.38
N LEU A 180 17.70 -9.32 -14.14
CA LEU A 180 18.22 -8.21 -13.36
C LEU A 180 19.74 -8.36 -13.30
N GLY A 181 20.46 -7.41 -13.89
CA GLY A 181 21.88 -7.26 -13.62
C GLY A 181 22.04 -6.90 -12.14
N LYS A 182 23.20 -7.22 -11.55
CA LYS A 182 23.49 -6.80 -10.16
C LYS A 182 23.19 -5.30 -10.05
N ILE A 183 22.16 -4.96 -9.25
CA ILE A 183 21.85 -3.58 -8.93
C ILE A 183 23.04 -3.07 -8.11
N ARG A 184 23.83 -2.15 -8.67
CA ARG A 184 24.82 -1.43 -7.88
C ARG A 184 24.07 -0.55 -6.89
N ILE A 185 24.13 -0.88 -5.62
CA ILE A 185 23.76 0.04 -4.56
C ILE A 185 24.79 1.17 -4.63
N VAL A 186 24.35 2.34 -5.09
CA VAL A 186 25.18 3.55 -5.11
C VAL A 186 25.49 3.91 -3.66
N GLY A 187 26.69 3.60 -3.18
CA GLY A 187 27.12 3.86 -1.79
C GLY A 187 28.04 2.81 -1.18
N GLU A 188 28.25 1.67 -1.81
CA GLU A 188 29.35 0.80 -1.43
C GLU A 188 30.65 1.37 -2.03
N ASN A 189 31.43 2.07 -1.22
CA ASN A 189 32.81 2.44 -1.55
C ASN A 189 33.60 1.17 -1.80
N GLU A 190 34.08 1.00 -3.02
CA GLU A 190 35.21 0.13 -3.30
C GLU A 190 36.45 0.75 -2.64
N ASP A 191 36.60 0.55 -1.33
CA ASP A 191 37.90 0.71 -0.66
C ASP A 191 38.49 -0.67 -0.44
N LYS A 192 39.43 -0.96 -1.36
CA LYS A 192 40.57 -1.88 -1.44
C LYS A 192 40.41 -3.03 -2.42
#